data_4e3afceed42a1242583f2a38e06e2f15
#
_entry.id   4e3afceed42a1242583f2a38e06e2f15
#
_cell.length_a   1.000
_cell.length_b   1.000
_cell.length_c   1.000
_cell.angle_alpha   90.00
_cell.angle_beta   90.00
_cell.angle_gamma   90.00
#
_symmetry.space_group_name_H-M   'P 1'
#
loop_
_entity.id
_entity.type
_entity.pdbx_description
1 polymer ?
#
loop_
_entity_poly.entity_id
_entity_poly.type
_entity_poly.pdbx_seq_one_letter_code
_entity_poly.pdbx_strand_id
1 'polypeptide(L)'
;MKCVHCGYCCHKYMVVIVDDPEKGFVKDNFIVHEGNGPCKHLRGDKPGEYSCAVHDYPWYKRTPCFSHGQIEVSNDCVCRMGEYILKKGEEEWKQIGLIR
;
A
#
# COMPACT_ATOMS: atom_id res chain seq x y z
N MET A 1 -7.30 1.96 11.29
CA MET A 1 -6.74 3.09 10.52
C MET A 1 -7.22 3.01 9.08
N LYS A 2 -7.63 4.13 8.52
CA LYS A 2 -8.07 4.18 7.12
C LYS A 2 -6.95 4.66 6.22
N CYS A 3 -6.68 3.90 5.18
CA CYS A 3 -5.72 4.29 4.16
C CYS A 3 -6.31 5.43 3.31
N VAL A 4 -5.53 6.48 3.08
CA VAL A 4 -5.93 7.61 2.24
C VAL A 4 -5.28 7.55 0.85
N HIS A 5 -4.78 6.40 0.48
CA HIS A 5 -4.25 6.12 -0.86
C HIS A 5 -3.07 7.01 -1.26
N CYS A 6 -2.19 7.33 -0.31
CA CYS A 6 -1.01 8.15 -0.60
C CYS A 6 0.09 7.38 -1.33
N GLY A 7 0.06 6.07 -1.26
CA GLY A 7 1.04 5.22 -1.93
C GLY A 7 2.37 5.04 -1.21
N TYR A 8 2.58 5.69 -0.08
CA TYR A 8 3.87 5.62 0.60
C TYR A 8 4.24 4.19 1.00
N CYS A 9 3.32 3.50 1.69
CA CYS A 9 3.58 2.11 2.11
C CYS A 9 3.77 1.19 0.91
N CYS A 10 3.01 1.41 -0.16
CA CYS A 10 3.10 0.60 -1.36
C CYS A 10 4.41 0.79 -2.13
N HIS A 11 5.13 1.90 -1.87
CA HIS A 11 6.44 2.15 -2.46
C HIS A 11 7.59 1.82 -1.51
N LYS A 12 7.42 2.08 -0.21
CA LYS A 12 8.53 2.12 0.73
C LYS A 12 8.50 1.04 1.81
N TYR A 13 7.40 0.31 1.96
CA TYR A 13 7.28 -0.71 3.00
C TYR A 13 7.71 -2.07 2.47
N MET A 14 8.73 -2.66 3.10
CA MET A 14 9.17 -4.01 2.75
C MET A 14 8.23 -5.03 3.38
N VAL A 15 7.59 -5.85 2.55
CA VAL A 15 6.55 -6.76 3.00
C VAL A 15 6.42 -7.95 2.04
N VAL A 16 6.00 -9.08 2.58
CA VAL A 16 5.65 -10.25 1.76
C VAL A 16 4.23 -10.05 1.21
N ILE A 17 4.06 -10.24 -0.08
CA ILE A 17 2.78 -10.08 -0.77
C ILE A 17 2.42 -11.34 -1.54
N VAL A 18 1.14 -11.48 -1.85
CA VAL A 18 0.67 -12.56 -2.73
C VAL A 18 1.11 -12.24 -4.16
N ASP A 19 1.72 -13.21 -4.83
CA ASP A 19 2.23 -13.01 -6.19
C ASP A 19 1.11 -13.00 -7.22
N ASP A 20 0.38 -14.10 -7.36
CA ASP A 20 -0.72 -14.24 -8.32
C ASP A 20 -2.06 -14.15 -7.60
N PRO A 21 -2.83 -13.06 -7.82
CA PRO A 21 -4.12 -12.90 -7.13
C PRO A 21 -5.10 -14.03 -7.38
N GLU A 22 -5.06 -14.65 -8.55
CA GLU A 22 -5.97 -15.74 -8.90
C GLU A 22 -5.70 -17.00 -8.08
N LYS A 23 -4.46 -17.24 -7.68
CA LYS A 23 -4.12 -18.35 -6.81
C LYS A 23 -4.44 -18.08 -5.35
N GLY A 24 -4.44 -16.79 -4.96
CA GLY A 24 -4.80 -16.36 -3.64
C GLY A 24 -3.76 -16.64 -2.57
N PHE A 25 -4.22 -16.69 -1.32
CA PHE A 25 -3.37 -16.82 -0.13
C PHE A 25 -3.04 -18.30 0.12
N VAL A 26 -2.12 -18.84 -0.69
CA VAL A 26 -1.71 -20.26 -0.63
C VAL A 26 -0.19 -20.36 -0.61
N LYS A 27 0.30 -21.49 -0.08
CA LYS A 27 1.72 -21.79 -0.03
C LYS A 27 2.33 -21.66 -1.43
N ASP A 28 3.55 -21.17 -1.48
CA ASP A 28 4.34 -20.99 -2.70
C ASP A 28 3.83 -19.91 -3.64
N ASN A 29 2.89 -19.07 -3.16
CA ASN A 29 2.36 -17.94 -3.95
C ASN A 29 2.66 -16.60 -3.28
N PHE A 30 3.87 -16.46 -2.72
CA PHE A 30 4.30 -15.24 -2.05
C PHE A 30 5.61 -14.73 -2.63
N ILE A 31 5.74 -13.42 -2.71
CA ILE A 31 7.00 -12.75 -3.07
C ILE A 31 7.26 -11.62 -2.09
N VAL A 32 8.51 -11.16 -2.04
CA VAL A 32 8.88 -10.02 -1.20
C VAL A 32 8.80 -8.74 -2.02
N HIS A 33 8.04 -7.76 -1.52
CA HIS A 33 8.11 -6.39 -2.00
C HIS A 33 9.16 -5.68 -1.16
N GLU A 34 10.25 -5.24 -1.78
CA GLU A 34 11.42 -4.78 -1.06
C GLU A 34 11.34 -3.32 -0.60
N GLY A 35 10.32 -2.57 -1.01
CA GLY A 35 10.14 -1.19 -0.56
C GLY A 35 10.99 -0.17 -1.30
N ASN A 36 11.50 -0.52 -2.47
CA ASN A 36 12.33 0.37 -3.28
C ASN A 36 11.64 0.80 -4.58
N GLY A 37 10.33 0.87 -4.57
CA GLY A 37 9.52 1.25 -5.72
C GLY A 37 8.09 0.74 -5.56
N PRO A 38 7.25 0.93 -6.57
CA PRO A 38 5.84 0.54 -6.47
C PRO A 38 5.64 -0.96 -6.37
N CYS A 39 4.71 -1.36 -5.49
CA CYS A 39 4.26 -2.75 -5.39
C CYS A 39 3.62 -3.18 -6.70
N LYS A 40 3.76 -4.46 -7.06
CA LYS A 40 3.19 -4.97 -8.32
C LYS A 40 1.66 -4.83 -8.38
N HIS A 41 0.99 -4.75 -7.23
CA HIS A 41 -0.46 -4.61 -7.16
C HIS A 41 -0.93 -3.16 -7.05
N LEU A 42 0.00 -2.21 -7.04
CA LEU A 42 -0.34 -0.79 -6.96
C LEU A 42 -0.90 -0.31 -8.29
N ARG A 43 -1.99 0.47 -8.22
CA ARG A 43 -2.62 1.11 -9.37
C ARG A 43 -2.77 2.60 -9.11
N GLY A 44 -2.74 3.41 -10.17
CA GLY A 44 -2.83 4.85 -10.07
C GLY A 44 -1.50 5.52 -10.35
N ASP A 45 -1.52 6.86 -10.39
CA ASP A 45 -0.37 7.64 -10.83
C ASP A 45 0.22 8.58 -9.80
N LYS A 46 -0.54 8.93 -8.76
CA LYS A 46 -0.09 9.90 -7.76
C LYS A 46 -0.78 9.71 -6.42
N PRO A 47 -0.20 10.26 -5.33
CA PRO A 47 -0.83 10.22 -4.01
C PRO A 47 -2.27 10.75 -4.04
N GLY A 48 -3.16 10.06 -3.35
CA GLY A 48 -4.58 10.33 -3.34
C GLY A 48 -5.36 9.54 -4.39
N GLU A 49 -4.70 9.11 -5.46
CA GLU A 49 -5.30 8.32 -6.54
C GLU A 49 -4.80 6.88 -6.58
N TYR A 50 -3.85 6.52 -5.72
CA TYR A 50 -3.35 5.16 -5.66
C TYR A 50 -4.40 4.21 -5.07
N SER A 51 -4.38 2.98 -5.55
CA SER A 51 -5.23 1.91 -5.02
C SER A 51 -4.50 0.58 -5.09
N CYS A 52 -4.97 -0.39 -4.30
CA CYS A 52 -4.41 -1.74 -4.31
C CYS A 52 -5.34 -2.65 -5.12
N ALA A 53 -4.80 -3.27 -6.16
CA ALA A 53 -5.57 -4.13 -7.05
C ALA A 53 -6.15 -5.37 -6.35
N VAL A 54 -5.57 -5.76 -5.21
CA VAL A 54 -6.00 -6.97 -4.49
C VAL A 54 -6.78 -6.68 -3.20
N HIS A 55 -7.06 -5.40 -2.94
CA HIS A 55 -7.71 -4.98 -1.69
C HIS A 55 -9.07 -5.67 -1.46
N ASP A 56 -9.82 -5.93 -2.51
CA ASP A 56 -11.17 -6.49 -2.42
C ASP A 56 -11.21 -8.02 -2.43
N TYR A 57 -10.08 -8.68 -2.57
CA TYR A 57 -10.05 -10.14 -2.49
C TYR A 57 -10.33 -10.60 -1.06
N PRO A 58 -11.10 -11.67 -0.88
CA PRO A 58 -11.45 -12.16 0.47
C PRO A 58 -10.23 -12.49 1.35
N TRP A 59 -9.13 -12.93 0.74
CA TRP A 59 -7.92 -13.30 1.47
C TRP A 59 -7.07 -12.09 1.87
N TYR A 60 -7.36 -10.89 1.38
CA TYR A 60 -6.54 -9.71 1.65
C TYR A 60 -6.39 -9.44 3.15
N LYS A 61 -7.45 -9.67 3.93
CA LYS A 61 -7.43 -9.44 5.38
C LYS A 61 -6.43 -10.34 6.11
N ARG A 62 -5.95 -11.40 5.47
CA ARG A 62 -4.94 -12.29 6.03
C ARG A 62 -3.52 -11.86 5.72
N THR A 63 -3.34 -10.82 4.92
CA THR A 63 -2.01 -10.37 4.47
C THR A 63 -1.34 -9.43 5.46
N PRO A 64 0.02 -9.37 5.45
CA PRO A 64 0.74 -8.38 6.25
C PRO A 64 0.40 -6.93 5.91
N CYS A 65 0.04 -6.64 4.66
CA CYS A 65 -0.38 -5.29 4.27
C CYS A 65 -1.63 -4.85 5.02
N PHE A 66 -2.60 -5.73 5.19
CA PHE A 66 -3.79 -5.44 5.99
C PHE A 66 -3.42 -5.26 7.46
N SER A 67 -2.58 -6.16 8.00
CA SER A 67 -2.14 -6.08 9.39
C SER A 67 -1.37 -4.79 9.68
N HIS A 68 -0.54 -4.35 8.74
CA HIS A 68 0.17 -3.08 8.86
C HIS A 68 -0.80 -1.90 8.98
N GLY A 69 -1.86 -1.91 8.20
CA GLY A 69 -2.89 -0.87 8.26
C GLY A 69 -3.71 -0.90 9.54
N GLN A 70 -3.61 -1.96 10.34
CA GLN A 70 -4.39 -2.11 11.59
C GLN A 70 -3.56 -1.82 12.84
N ILE A 71 -2.35 -1.28 12.71
CA ILE A 71 -1.52 -0.93 13.86
C ILE A 71 -2.18 0.16 14.72
N GLU A 72 -2.90 1.07 14.10
CA GLU A 72 -3.64 2.10 14.80
C GLU A 72 -4.88 1.52 15.46
N VAL A 73 -5.19 1.99 16.66
CA VAL A 73 -6.23 1.40 17.53
C VAL A 73 -7.64 1.69 17.04
N SER A 74 -7.84 2.73 16.23
CA SER A 74 -9.17 3.15 15.81
C SER A 74 -9.37 3.03 14.33
N ASN A 75 -10.46 2.37 13.91
CA ASN A 75 -10.85 2.29 12.50
C ASN A 75 -11.39 3.62 11.97
N ASP A 76 -11.69 4.56 12.86
CA ASP A 76 -12.21 5.88 12.46
C ASP A 76 -11.09 6.88 12.18
N CYS A 77 -9.86 6.56 12.57
CA CYS A 77 -8.71 7.42 12.30
C CYS A 77 -8.20 7.21 10.89
N VAL A 78 -7.94 8.29 10.18
CA VAL A 78 -7.23 8.21 8.90
C VAL A 78 -5.73 8.10 9.15
N CYS A 79 -5.00 7.57 8.18
CA CYS A 79 -3.56 7.43 8.27
C CYS A 79 -2.89 8.81 8.33
N ARG A 80 -2.24 9.12 9.45
CA ARG A 80 -1.58 10.42 9.63
C ARG A 80 -0.44 10.64 8.65
N MET A 81 0.31 9.59 8.36
CA MET A 81 1.37 9.67 7.36
C MET A 81 0.78 9.99 5.99
N GLY A 82 -0.33 9.34 5.65
CA GLY A 82 -1.02 9.59 4.39
C GLY A 82 -1.54 11.01 4.28
N GLU A 83 -2.13 11.54 5.36
CA GLU A 83 -2.57 12.94 5.38
C GLU A 83 -1.39 13.89 5.16
N TYR A 84 -0.27 13.62 5.81
CA TYR A 84 0.94 14.44 5.66
C TYR A 84 1.42 14.43 4.21
N ILE A 85 1.45 13.25 3.59
CA ILE A 85 1.88 13.09 2.20
C ILE A 85 0.92 13.83 1.24
N LEU A 86 -0.39 13.72 1.46
CA LEU A 86 -1.37 14.36 0.59
C LEU A 86 -1.31 15.88 0.62
N LYS A 87 -0.81 16.46 1.70
CA LYS A 87 -0.63 17.92 1.82
C LYS A 87 0.56 18.44 1.04
N LYS A 88 1.46 17.56 0.60
CA LYS A 88 2.62 17.96 -0.19
C LYS A 88 2.25 18.10 -1.66
N GLY A 89 3.10 18.77 -2.44
CA GLY A 89 2.92 18.94 -3.87
C GLY A 89 3.69 17.93 -4.70
N GLU A 90 3.52 18.00 -6.03
CA GLU A 90 4.15 17.06 -6.96
C GLU A 90 5.68 17.02 -6.84
N GLU A 91 6.32 18.17 -6.65
CA GLU A 91 7.77 18.22 -6.53
C GLU A 91 8.26 17.38 -5.35
N GLU A 92 7.60 17.51 -4.20
CA GLU A 92 7.97 16.76 -3.02
C GLU A 92 7.70 15.28 -3.20
N TRP A 93 6.60 14.93 -3.88
CA TRP A 93 6.29 13.54 -4.20
C TRP A 93 7.37 12.91 -5.09
N LYS A 94 7.90 13.68 -6.06
CA LYS A 94 9.01 13.22 -6.89
C LYS A 94 10.27 12.99 -6.07
N GLN A 95 10.57 13.92 -5.15
CA GLN A 95 11.76 13.82 -4.31
C GLN A 95 11.74 12.59 -3.41
N ILE A 96 10.58 12.23 -2.89
CA ILE A 96 10.45 11.06 -2.02
C ILE A 96 10.12 9.77 -2.79
N GLY A 97 10.01 9.84 -4.11
CA GLY A 97 9.85 8.66 -4.96
C GLY A 97 8.44 8.11 -5.04
N LEU A 98 7.40 8.95 -4.86
CA LEU A 98 6.01 8.52 -4.92
C LEU A 98 5.37 8.76 -6.29
N ILE A 99 6.01 9.53 -7.17
CA ILE A 99 5.60 9.69 -8.56
C ILE A 99 6.86 9.73 -9.43
N ARG A 100 6.68 9.50 -10.71
CA ARG A 100 7.77 9.53 -11.68
C ARG A 100 8.02 10.93 -12.24
#